data_d4697402d712637b4b559a7102fdbb5f
#
_entry.id   d4697402d712637b4b559a7102fdbb5f
#
_cell.length_a   1.000
_cell.length_b   1.000
_cell.length_c   1.000
_cell.angle_alpha   90.00
_cell.angle_beta   90.00
_cell.angle_gamma   90.00
#
_symmetry.space_group_name_H-M   'P 1'
#
loop_
_entity.id
_entity.type
_entity.pdbx_description
1 polymer ?
#
loop_
_entity_poly.entity_id
_entity_poly.type
_entity_poly.pdbx_seq_one_letter_code
_entity_poly.pdbx_strand_id
1 'polypeptide(L)'
;GTYVPYPDPGSHRIRLEDLRDPAIRQRLIHLWTEPDQLDPSRHAARVTRDVSRRLARLAHSLERSGYPVDRVAHFLKRCLFTMFAEDMELLPRESFTRLLEKLKDSPEHFSPALTDLWRTMNEGGFNSGLMRNIPRFNGGLFHDIDPIALDRDQIKLLIEAAKADWRFVEPAIFGTLLERALDPRERHKLGAHYTPRAYVERLVMPTLI
;
A
#
# COMPACT_ATOMS: atom_id res chain seq x y z
N GLY A 1 -25.20 17.62 -14.69
CA GLY A 1 -24.00 17.38 -13.92
C GLY A 1 -24.24 17.73 -12.47
N THR A 2 -24.27 16.75 -11.60
CA THR A 2 -24.39 16.94 -10.15
C THR A 2 -23.12 17.61 -9.66
N TYR A 3 -23.25 18.83 -9.15
CA TYR A 3 -22.18 19.53 -8.44
C TYR A 3 -21.92 18.80 -7.14
N VAL A 4 -20.79 18.11 -7.05
CA VAL A 4 -20.32 17.53 -5.79
C VAL A 4 -19.51 18.62 -5.08
N PRO A 5 -19.97 19.16 -3.95
CA PRO A 5 -19.18 20.12 -3.20
C PRO A 5 -17.89 19.44 -2.72
N TYR A 6 -16.77 20.09 -2.91
CA TYR A 6 -15.50 19.60 -2.37
C TYR A 6 -15.57 19.51 -0.85
N PRO A 7 -15.03 18.47 -0.24
CA PRO A 7 -15.14 18.23 1.19
C PRO A 7 -14.47 19.31 2.05
N ASP A 8 -13.53 20.09 1.49
CA ASP A 8 -12.89 21.22 2.16
C ASP A 8 -12.76 22.42 1.21
N PRO A 9 -13.65 23.44 1.33
CA PRO A 9 -13.55 24.65 0.51
C PRO A 9 -12.26 25.44 0.71
N GLY A 10 -11.54 25.26 1.84
CA GLY A 10 -10.26 25.92 2.12
C GLY A 10 -9.09 25.35 1.32
N SER A 11 -9.14 24.07 0.96
CA SER A 11 -8.06 23.38 0.25
C SER A 11 -7.88 23.82 -1.20
N HIS A 12 -8.86 24.54 -1.77
CA HIS A 12 -8.85 25.02 -3.16
C HIS A 12 -8.61 26.51 -3.28
N ARG A 13 -8.40 27.20 -2.16
CA ARG A 13 -8.08 28.62 -2.18
C ARG A 13 -6.60 28.81 -2.48
N ILE A 14 -6.29 29.39 -3.63
CA ILE A 14 -4.94 29.83 -4.02
C ILE A 14 -4.90 31.34 -3.81
N ARG A 15 -3.99 31.82 -2.98
CA ARG A 15 -3.74 33.26 -2.78
C ARG A 15 -2.79 33.77 -3.86
N LEU A 16 -2.78 35.09 -4.09
CA LEU A 16 -1.89 35.70 -5.09
C LEU A 16 -0.40 35.45 -4.75
N GLU A 17 -0.07 35.45 -3.46
CA GLU A 17 1.28 35.18 -2.99
C GLU A 17 1.72 33.73 -3.28
N ASP A 18 0.79 32.77 -3.27
CA ASP A 18 1.05 31.35 -3.53
C ASP A 18 1.48 31.11 -4.99
N LEU A 19 1.19 32.06 -5.90
CA LEU A 19 1.63 32.00 -7.28
C LEU A 19 3.15 32.13 -7.46
N ARG A 20 3.88 32.51 -6.41
CA ARG A 20 5.35 32.48 -6.41
C ARG A 20 5.88 31.04 -6.45
N ASP A 21 5.09 30.07 -5.94
CA ASP A 21 5.44 28.66 -6.00
C ASP A 21 5.25 28.13 -7.44
N PRO A 22 6.31 27.57 -8.06
CA PRO A 22 6.22 26.96 -9.39
C PRO A 22 5.21 25.81 -9.47
N ALA A 23 5.05 25.03 -8.39
CA ALA A 23 4.13 23.92 -8.37
C ALA A 23 2.66 24.37 -8.44
N ILE A 24 2.33 25.50 -7.81
CA ILE A 24 0.99 26.10 -7.87
C ILE A 24 0.73 26.66 -9.27
N ARG A 25 1.70 27.33 -9.87
CA ARG A 25 1.57 27.81 -11.25
C ARG A 25 1.36 26.65 -12.23
N GLN A 26 2.13 25.57 -12.07
CA GLN A 26 1.99 24.38 -12.91
C GLN A 26 0.61 23.73 -12.74
N ARG A 27 0.08 23.67 -11.51
CA ARG A 27 -1.29 23.20 -11.26
C ARG A 27 -2.35 24.04 -12.00
N LEU A 28 -2.19 25.37 -11.99
CA LEU A 28 -3.10 26.26 -12.73
C LEU A 28 -2.98 26.06 -14.25
N ILE A 29 -1.77 25.85 -14.77
CA ILE A 29 -1.57 25.55 -16.20
C ILE A 29 -2.27 24.23 -16.53
N HIS A 30 -2.13 23.19 -15.72
CA HIS A 30 -2.80 21.89 -15.96
C HIS A 30 -4.32 21.98 -15.94
N LEU A 31 -4.92 22.93 -15.20
CA LEU A 31 -6.37 23.16 -15.27
C LEU A 31 -6.86 23.48 -16.69
N TRP A 32 -6.05 24.15 -17.51
CA TRP A 32 -6.38 24.56 -18.86
C TRP A 32 -5.85 23.62 -19.94
N THR A 33 -4.65 23.07 -19.71
CA THR A 33 -3.98 22.26 -20.75
C THR A 33 -4.27 20.78 -20.59
N GLU A 34 -4.31 20.28 -19.34
CA GLU A 34 -4.40 18.85 -19.04
C GLU A 34 -5.20 18.61 -17.74
N PRO A 35 -6.50 18.95 -17.68
CA PRO A 35 -7.33 18.84 -16.48
C PRO A 35 -7.36 17.40 -15.91
N ASP A 36 -7.22 16.42 -16.78
CA ASP A 36 -7.14 15.01 -16.42
C ASP A 36 -5.96 14.64 -15.51
N GLN A 37 -4.88 15.43 -15.51
CA GLN A 37 -3.75 15.20 -14.60
C GLN A 37 -4.05 15.64 -13.16
N LEU A 38 -5.05 16.48 -12.98
CA LEU A 38 -5.52 16.94 -11.67
C LEU A 38 -6.62 16.05 -11.08
N ASP A 39 -7.07 15.03 -11.82
CA ASP A 39 -8.04 14.07 -11.35
C ASP A 39 -7.42 13.17 -10.27
N PRO A 40 -7.88 13.24 -8.99
CA PRO A 40 -7.34 12.42 -7.91
C PRO A 40 -7.50 10.92 -8.18
N SER A 41 -8.55 10.50 -8.90
CA SER A 41 -8.79 9.10 -9.21
C SER A 41 -7.75 8.54 -10.18
N ARG A 42 -7.34 9.33 -11.17
CA ARG A 42 -6.24 8.97 -12.09
C ARG A 42 -4.89 8.91 -11.39
N HIS A 43 -4.66 9.84 -10.46
CA HIS A 43 -3.45 9.80 -9.63
C HIS A 43 -3.41 8.53 -8.79
N ALA A 44 -4.49 8.21 -8.08
CA ALA A 44 -4.62 6.99 -7.28
C ALA A 44 -4.43 5.72 -8.13
N ALA A 45 -5.06 5.65 -9.31
CA ALA A 45 -4.89 4.53 -10.24
C ALA A 45 -3.45 4.38 -10.73
N ARG A 46 -2.72 5.49 -10.95
CA ARG A 46 -1.30 5.46 -11.33
C ARG A 46 -0.44 4.93 -10.20
N VAL A 47 -0.58 5.47 -8.99
CA VAL A 47 0.16 5.04 -7.80
C VAL A 47 -0.10 3.55 -7.54
N THR A 48 -1.35 3.12 -7.54
CA THR A 48 -1.73 1.70 -7.35
C THR A 48 -1.09 0.80 -8.40
N ARG A 49 -1.08 1.21 -9.68
CA ARG A 49 -0.45 0.45 -10.76
C ARG A 49 1.07 0.34 -10.58
N ASP A 50 1.73 1.41 -10.17
CA ASP A 50 3.18 1.41 -9.98
C ASP A 50 3.59 0.54 -8.78
N VAL A 51 2.86 0.61 -7.67
CA VAL A 51 3.04 -0.29 -6.52
C VAL A 51 2.81 -1.74 -6.94
N SER A 52 1.72 -2.03 -7.68
CA SER A 52 1.40 -3.38 -8.18
C SER A 52 2.51 -3.96 -9.03
N ARG A 53 3.12 -3.16 -9.93
CA ARG A 53 4.25 -3.61 -10.77
C ARG A 53 5.48 -3.97 -9.95
N ARG A 54 5.81 -3.17 -8.92
CA ARG A 54 6.97 -3.41 -8.05
C ARG A 54 6.77 -4.68 -7.24
N LEU A 55 5.59 -4.85 -6.65
CA LEU A 55 5.24 -6.06 -5.91
C LEU A 55 5.19 -7.31 -6.81
N ALA A 56 4.72 -7.18 -8.06
CA ALA A 56 4.73 -8.28 -9.02
C ALA A 56 6.15 -8.70 -9.40
N ARG A 57 7.09 -7.76 -9.55
CA ARG A 57 8.51 -8.06 -9.78
C ARG A 57 9.12 -8.79 -8.59
N LEU A 58 8.82 -8.34 -7.37
CA LEU A 58 9.28 -9.00 -6.15
C LEU A 58 8.69 -10.41 -6.04
N ALA A 59 7.38 -10.57 -6.25
CA ALA A 59 6.72 -11.88 -6.27
C ALA A 59 7.41 -12.85 -7.23
N HIS A 60 7.60 -12.42 -8.47
CA HIS A 60 8.26 -13.23 -9.49
C HIS A 60 9.71 -13.59 -9.13
N SER A 61 10.45 -12.66 -8.52
CA SER A 61 11.81 -12.92 -8.03
C SER A 61 11.82 -14.00 -6.94
N LEU A 62 10.86 -13.94 -6.00
CA LEU A 62 10.73 -14.92 -4.91
C LEU A 62 10.30 -16.30 -5.42
N GLU A 63 9.35 -16.37 -6.36
CA GLU A 63 8.92 -17.60 -7.01
C GLU A 63 10.09 -18.26 -7.74
N ARG A 64 10.92 -17.48 -8.44
CA ARG A 64 12.15 -17.97 -9.08
C ARG A 64 13.21 -18.46 -8.08
N SER A 65 13.20 -17.94 -6.87
CA SER A 65 14.05 -18.43 -5.78
C SER A 65 13.50 -19.71 -5.13
N GLY A 66 12.39 -20.27 -5.64
CA GLY A 66 11.83 -21.56 -5.21
C GLY A 66 10.77 -21.46 -4.12
N TYR A 67 10.32 -20.26 -3.74
CA TYR A 67 9.22 -20.14 -2.78
C TYR A 67 7.86 -20.42 -3.41
N PRO A 68 6.97 -21.18 -2.74
CA PRO A 68 5.61 -21.43 -3.21
C PRO A 68 4.80 -20.13 -3.38
N VAL A 69 3.93 -20.10 -4.39
CA VAL A 69 3.13 -18.91 -4.76
C VAL A 69 2.25 -18.41 -3.61
N ASP A 70 1.61 -19.32 -2.89
CA ASP A 70 0.78 -19.03 -1.73
C ASP A 70 1.59 -18.39 -0.58
N ARG A 71 2.77 -18.92 -0.29
CA ARG A 71 3.69 -18.37 0.71
C ARG A 71 4.14 -16.95 0.35
N VAL A 72 4.52 -16.74 -0.91
CA VAL A 72 4.90 -15.41 -1.44
C VAL A 72 3.75 -14.42 -1.31
N ALA A 73 2.54 -14.82 -1.66
CA ALA A 73 1.38 -13.95 -1.58
C ALA A 73 1.00 -13.59 -0.12
N HIS A 74 1.08 -14.56 0.80
CA HIS A 74 0.87 -14.28 2.23
C HIS A 74 1.93 -13.34 2.82
N PHE A 75 3.18 -13.52 2.44
CA PHE A 75 4.27 -12.63 2.81
C PHE A 75 4.04 -11.19 2.28
N LEU A 76 3.77 -11.05 0.99
CA LEU A 76 3.53 -9.74 0.37
C LEU A 76 2.30 -9.04 0.93
N LYS A 77 1.24 -9.77 1.26
CA LYS A 77 0.05 -9.22 1.91
C LYS A 77 0.37 -8.59 3.27
N ARG A 78 1.23 -9.22 4.08
CA ARG A 78 1.69 -8.65 5.36
C ARG A 78 2.57 -7.41 5.15
N CYS A 79 3.49 -7.45 4.19
CA CYS A 79 4.30 -6.28 3.82
C CYS A 79 3.41 -5.10 3.39
N LEU A 80 2.44 -5.37 2.53
CA LEU A 80 1.47 -4.41 2.01
C LEU A 80 0.69 -3.73 3.14
N PHE A 81 0.15 -4.55 4.05
CA PHE A 81 -0.59 -4.02 5.20
C PHE A 81 0.31 -3.19 6.13
N THR A 82 1.58 -3.58 6.30
CA THR A 82 2.54 -2.84 7.12
C THR A 82 2.84 -1.47 6.51
N MET A 83 3.01 -1.37 5.18
CA MET A 83 3.19 -0.11 4.46
C MET A 83 1.95 0.80 4.58
N PHE A 84 0.76 0.22 4.39
CA PHE A 84 -0.49 0.93 4.57
C PHE A 84 -0.66 1.44 6.01
N ALA A 85 -0.34 0.61 7.02
CA ALA A 85 -0.42 0.98 8.42
C ALA A 85 0.54 2.13 8.78
N GLU A 86 1.69 2.21 8.13
CA GLU A 86 2.64 3.31 8.27
C GLU A 86 2.06 4.63 7.75
N ASP A 87 1.52 4.64 6.54
CA ASP A 87 0.95 5.85 5.94
C ASP A 87 -0.37 6.31 6.58
N MET A 88 -1.11 5.37 7.19
CA MET A 88 -2.29 5.66 8.01
C MET A 88 -1.96 6.06 9.46
N GLU A 89 -0.70 6.25 9.78
CA GLU A 89 -0.20 6.63 11.11
C GLU A 89 -0.56 5.61 12.23
N LEU A 90 -0.91 4.38 11.85
CA LEU A 90 -1.06 3.25 12.77
C LEU A 90 0.30 2.71 13.24
N LEU A 91 1.32 2.89 12.44
CA LEU A 91 2.72 2.77 12.78
C LEU A 91 3.37 4.17 12.74
N PRO A 92 4.51 4.38 13.44
CA PRO A 92 5.24 5.64 13.33
C PRO A 92 5.66 5.91 11.88
N ARG A 93 5.54 7.15 11.43
CA ARG A 93 5.90 7.56 10.07
C ARG A 93 7.31 7.12 9.68
N GLU A 94 7.45 6.60 8.48
CA GLU A 94 8.71 6.11 7.90
C GLU A 94 9.43 5.02 8.74
N SER A 95 8.77 4.44 9.76
CA SER A 95 9.39 3.46 10.63
C SER A 95 9.71 2.16 9.91
N PHE A 96 8.77 1.64 9.12
CA PHE A 96 8.97 0.44 8.31
C PHE A 96 9.92 0.71 7.14
N THR A 97 9.73 1.82 6.44
CA THR A 97 10.63 2.23 5.34
C THR A 97 12.07 2.35 5.81
N ARG A 98 12.32 3.01 6.94
CA ARG A 98 13.66 3.13 7.54
C ARG A 98 14.21 1.79 8.02
N LEU A 99 13.36 0.92 8.55
CA LEU A 99 13.76 -0.43 8.91
C LEU A 99 14.27 -1.19 7.69
N LEU A 100 13.53 -1.16 6.59
CA LEU A 100 13.94 -1.78 5.34
C LEU A 100 15.25 -1.20 4.78
N GLU A 101 15.44 0.12 4.88
CA GLU A 101 16.67 0.79 4.44
C GLU A 101 17.90 0.30 5.22
N LYS A 102 17.78 0.07 6.53
CA LYS A 102 18.84 -0.52 7.36
C LYS A 102 19.10 -1.98 6.99
N LEU A 103 18.03 -2.75 6.78
CA LEU A 103 18.12 -4.18 6.47
C LEU A 103 18.67 -4.46 5.08
N LYS A 104 18.63 -3.50 4.16
CA LYS A 104 19.23 -3.62 2.83
C LYS A 104 20.72 -3.90 2.87
N ASP A 105 21.41 -3.35 3.87
CA ASP A 105 22.87 -3.53 4.01
C ASP A 105 23.24 -4.74 4.89
N SER A 106 22.24 -5.35 5.54
CA SER A 106 22.39 -6.57 6.36
C SER A 106 21.20 -7.51 6.14
N PRO A 107 21.07 -8.12 4.93
CA PRO A 107 19.91 -8.93 4.55
C PRO A 107 19.64 -10.14 5.45
N GLU A 108 20.69 -10.67 6.10
CA GLU A 108 20.60 -11.78 7.06
C GLU A 108 19.70 -11.47 8.26
N HIS A 109 19.54 -10.20 8.59
CA HIS A 109 18.68 -9.74 9.68
C HIS A 109 17.25 -9.43 9.24
N PHE A 110 16.94 -9.54 7.94
CA PHE A 110 15.63 -9.18 7.41
C PHE A 110 14.50 -10.04 8.01
N SER A 111 14.62 -11.37 7.92
CA SER A 111 13.59 -12.27 8.41
C SER A 111 13.40 -12.17 9.94
N PRO A 112 14.45 -12.16 10.79
CA PRO A 112 14.29 -11.92 12.22
C PRO A 112 13.62 -10.58 12.56
N ALA A 113 14.00 -9.50 11.89
CA ALA A 113 13.43 -8.17 12.14
C ALA A 113 11.95 -8.08 11.78
N LEU A 114 11.53 -8.68 10.67
CA LEU A 114 10.12 -8.75 10.30
C LEU A 114 9.32 -9.65 11.24
N THR A 115 9.91 -10.75 11.69
CA THR A 115 9.29 -11.62 12.71
C THR A 115 8.97 -10.82 13.98
N ASP A 116 9.94 -10.06 14.49
CA ASP A 116 9.74 -9.23 15.67
C ASP A 116 8.68 -8.14 15.46
N LEU A 117 8.74 -7.44 14.33
CA LEU A 117 7.75 -6.41 13.99
C LEU A 117 6.33 -7.00 13.91
N TRP A 118 6.13 -8.06 13.14
CA TRP A 118 4.81 -8.66 12.94
C TRP A 118 4.28 -9.34 14.19
N ARG A 119 5.14 -9.90 15.03
CA ARG A 119 4.74 -10.39 16.36
C ARG A 119 4.24 -9.24 17.22
N THR A 120 4.97 -8.11 17.26
CA THR A 120 4.53 -6.94 18.01
C THR A 120 3.22 -6.39 17.46
N MET A 121 3.01 -6.40 16.13
CA MET A 121 1.73 -6.01 15.53
C MET A 121 0.58 -6.96 15.93
N ASN A 122 0.86 -8.25 16.08
CA ASN A 122 -0.16 -9.23 16.50
C ASN A 122 -0.52 -9.11 17.99
N GLU A 123 0.46 -8.87 18.84
CA GLU A 123 0.29 -8.91 20.31
C GLU A 123 0.15 -7.53 20.93
N GLY A 124 0.66 -6.50 20.28
CA GLY A 124 0.87 -5.18 20.84
C GLY A 124 2.14 -5.13 21.69
N GLY A 125 2.61 -3.94 22.02
CA GLY A 125 3.73 -3.76 22.92
C GLY A 125 4.92 -3.01 22.32
N PHE A 126 6.06 -3.07 23.00
CA PHE A 126 7.27 -2.37 22.59
C PHE A 126 8.02 -3.17 21.51
N ASN A 127 8.28 -2.52 20.37
CA ASN A 127 9.12 -3.06 19.31
C ASN A 127 10.53 -2.46 19.39
N SER A 128 11.55 -3.31 19.51
CA SER A 128 12.95 -2.87 19.64
C SER A 128 13.52 -2.32 18.33
N GLY A 129 13.11 -2.84 17.19
CA GLY A 129 13.57 -2.37 15.88
C GLY A 129 13.08 -0.97 15.56
N LEU A 130 11.88 -0.63 15.99
CA LEU A 130 11.25 0.69 15.81
C LEU A 130 11.44 1.61 17.02
N MET A 131 11.90 1.10 18.16
CA MET A 131 12.04 1.83 19.44
C MET A 131 10.74 2.53 19.88
N ARG A 132 9.60 1.86 19.70
CA ARG A 132 8.25 2.41 19.94
C ARG A 132 7.27 1.34 20.40
N ASN A 133 6.27 1.77 21.15
CA ASN A 133 5.09 0.96 21.42
C ASN A 133 4.19 0.92 20.18
N ILE A 134 3.79 -0.28 19.78
CA ILE A 134 2.90 -0.54 18.66
C ILE A 134 1.57 -1.05 19.21
N PRO A 135 0.43 -0.54 18.74
CA PRO A 135 -0.87 -1.07 19.12
C PRO A 135 -1.06 -2.49 18.56
N ARG A 136 -1.91 -3.27 19.20
CA ARG A 136 -2.31 -4.58 18.68
C ARG A 136 -3.20 -4.40 17.46
N PHE A 137 -2.87 -5.09 16.37
CA PHE A 137 -3.69 -5.16 15.16
C PHE A 137 -4.62 -6.37 15.21
N ASN A 138 -5.91 -6.14 15.05
CA ASN A 138 -6.92 -7.20 15.04
C ASN A 138 -7.03 -7.85 13.63
N GLY A 139 -7.63 -9.05 13.54
CA GLY A 139 -8.00 -9.67 12.26
C GLY A 139 -7.13 -10.84 11.80
N GLY A 140 -6.22 -11.34 12.64
CA GLY A 140 -5.48 -12.59 12.38
C GLY A 140 -4.42 -12.53 11.26
N LEU A 141 -4.23 -11.40 10.58
CA LEU A 141 -3.26 -11.27 9.48
C LEU A 141 -1.82 -11.61 9.93
N PHE A 142 -1.47 -11.27 11.16
CA PHE A 142 -0.16 -11.49 11.75
C PHE A 142 -0.11 -12.68 12.72
N HIS A 143 -1.12 -13.55 12.72
CA HIS A 143 -1.14 -14.72 13.59
C HIS A 143 -0.06 -15.74 13.17
N ASP A 144 -0.03 -16.09 11.89
CA ASP A 144 0.95 -17.03 11.34
C ASP A 144 2.11 -16.26 10.71
N ILE A 145 3.14 -16.00 11.52
CA ILE A 145 4.29 -15.22 11.08
C ILE A 145 5.27 -16.12 10.36
N ASP A 146 5.35 -15.94 9.03
CA ASP A 146 6.29 -16.66 8.18
C ASP A 146 6.99 -15.68 7.21
N PRO A 147 7.99 -14.91 7.67
CA PRO A 147 8.74 -14.03 6.81
C PRO A 147 9.66 -14.80 5.86
N ILE A 148 9.74 -14.33 4.63
CA ILE A 148 10.66 -14.85 3.61
C ILE A 148 11.98 -14.09 3.72
N ALA A 149 13.10 -14.80 3.65
CA ALA A 149 14.40 -14.16 3.55
C ALA A 149 14.55 -13.48 2.20
N LEU A 150 14.92 -12.22 2.19
CA LEU A 150 15.15 -11.43 0.98
C LEU A 150 16.63 -11.13 0.80
N ASP A 151 17.08 -11.15 -0.44
CA ASP A 151 18.37 -10.59 -0.80
C ASP A 151 18.33 -9.05 -0.91
N ARG A 152 19.50 -8.44 -1.12
CA ARG A 152 19.64 -6.98 -1.20
C ARG A 152 18.78 -6.35 -2.30
N ASP A 153 18.65 -7.00 -3.45
CA ASP A 153 17.91 -6.45 -4.59
C ASP A 153 16.40 -6.61 -4.39
N GLN A 154 15.97 -7.70 -3.78
CA GLN A 154 14.59 -7.92 -3.36
C GLN A 154 14.16 -6.90 -2.28
N ILE A 155 15.04 -6.60 -1.32
CA ILE A 155 14.78 -5.55 -0.30
C ILE A 155 14.66 -4.17 -0.96
N LYS A 156 15.48 -3.85 -1.98
CA LYS A 156 15.33 -2.60 -2.75
C LYS A 156 13.95 -2.47 -3.42
N LEU A 157 13.47 -3.55 -4.05
CA LEU A 157 12.12 -3.55 -4.65
C LEU A 157 11.04 -3.29 -3.60
N LEU A 158 11.20 -3.85 -2.40
CA LEU A 158 10.27 -3.63 -1.29
C LEU A 158 10.34 -2.17 -0.78
N ILE A 159 11.55 -1.59 -0.67
CA ILE A 159 11.74 -0.17 -0.31
C ILE A 159 11.07 0.75 -1.34
N GLU A 160 11.24 0.46 -2.63
CA GLU A 160 10.59 1.25 -3.68
C GLU A 160 9.06 1.20 -3.60
N ALA A 161 8.48 0.07 -3.20
CA ALA A 161 7.06 -0.05 -2.94
C ALA A 161 6.66 0.71 -1.66
N ALA A 162 7.45 0.62 -0.59
CA ALA A 162 7.19 1.30 0.69
C ALA A 162 7.21 2.83 0.57
N LYS A 163 8.06 3.38 -0.33
CA LYS A 163 8.16 4.84 -0.58
C LYS A 163 6.99 5.43 -1.40
N ALA A 164 6.06 4.61 -1.85
CA ALA A 164 4.86 5.12 -2.51
C ALA A 164 3.92 5.79 -1.48
N ASP A 165 3.10 6.73 -1.94
CA ASP A 165 2.06 7.32 -1.08
C ASP A 165 0.86 6.36 -1.01
N TRP A 166 0.79 5.58 0.06
CA TRP A 166 -0.22 4.54 0.26
C TRP A 166 -1.62 5.10 0.52
N ARG A 167 -1.75 6.39 0.82
CA ARG A 167 -3.05 7.06 0.93
C ARG A 167 -3.80 7.09 -0.41
N PHE A 168 -3.06 7.02 -1.52
CA PHE A 168 -3.62 6.95 -2.88
C PHE A 168 -3.67 5.52 -3.44
N VAL A 169 -3.19 4.51 -2.70
CA VAL A 169 -3.28 3.12 -3.15
C VAL A 169 -4.68 2.59 -2.93
N GLU A 170 -5.31 2.13 -4.00
CA GLU A 170 -6.66 1.55 -3.92
C GLU A 170 -6.64 0.21 -3.16
N PRO A 171 -7.60 -0.04 -2.25
CA PRO A 171 -7.72 -1.30 -1.52
C PRO A 171 -7.86 -2.53 -2.42
N ALA A 172 -8.25 -2.38 -3.68
CA ALA A 172 -8.28 -3.43 -4.70
C ALA A 172 -6.97 -4.21 -4.83
N ILE A 173 -5.83 -3.59 -4.50
CA ILE A 173 -4.51 -4.25 -4.56
C ILE A 173 -4.45 -5.46 -3.61
N PHE A 174 -5.10 -5.38 -2.44
CA PHE A 174 -5.18 -6.51 -1.50
C PHE A 174 -5.96 -7.68 -2.10
N GLY A 175 -7.06 -7.38 -2.82
CA GLY A 175 -7.85 -8.39 -3.53
C GLY A 175 -7.04 -9.10 -4.61
N THR A 176 -6.32 -8.35 -5.44
CA THR A 176 -5.49 -8.91 -6.52
C THR A 176 -4.39 -9.83 -5.99
N LEU A 177 -3.77 -9.48 -4.85
CA LEU A 177 -2.77 -10.34 -4.21
C LEU A 177 -3.39 -11.57 -3.56
N LEU A 178 -4.59 -11.44 -2.97
CA LEU A 178 -5.36 -12.58 -2.46
C LEU A 178 -5.78 -13.54 -3.57
N GLU A 179 -6.23 -13.02 -4.71
CA GLU A 179 -6.61 -13.83 -5.87
C GLU A 179 -5.45 -14.65 -6.44
N ARG A 180 -4.22 -14.16 -6.32
CA ARG A 180 -3.03 -14.93 -6.71
C ARG A 180 -2.66 -16.01 -5.70
N ALA A 181 -2.96 -15.80 -4.40
CA ALA A 181 -2.66 -16.74 -3.33
C ALA A 181 -3.64 -17.90 -3.24
N LEU A 182 -4.86 -17.74 -3.77
CA LEU A 182 -5.88 -18.77 -3.71
C LEU A 182 -5.85 -19.64 -4.96
N ASP A 183 -5.94 -20.96 -4.76
CA ASP A 183 -6.20 -21.92 -5.84
C ASP A 183 -7.46 -21.47 -6.62
N PRO A 184 -7.48 -21.55 -7.97
CA PRO A 184 -8.65 -21.22 -8.78
C PRO A 184 -9.94 -21.90 -8.31
N ARG A 185 -9.86 -23.12 -7.74
CA ARG A 185 -11.00 -23.86 -7.18
C ARG A 185 -11.49 -23.28 -5.86
N GLU A 186 -10.60 -22.77 -5.01
CA GLU A 186 -10.96 -22.12 -3.76
C GLU A 186 -11.51 -20.71 -4.00
N ARG A 187 -10.98 -19.98 -4.98
CA ARG A 187 -11.55 -18.69 -5.43
C ARG A 187 -13.03 -18.80 -5.79
N HIS A 188 -13.39 -19.83 -6.55
CA HIS A 188 -14.78 -20.08 -6.95
C HIS A 188 -15.69 -20.43 -5.76
N LYS A 189 -15.19 -21.18 -4.78
CA LYS A 189 -15.95 -21.56 -3.57
C LYS A 189 -16.18 -20.39 -2.62
N LEU A 190 -15.20 -19.48 -2.50
CA LEU A 190 -15.28 -18.34 -1.58
C LEU A 190 -15.94 -17.12 -2.19
N GLY A 191 -16.26 -17.11 -3.51
CA GLY A 191 -16.76 -15.94 -4.21
C GLY A 191 -15.79 -14.74 -4.10
N ALA A 192 -14.50 -15.02 -3.87
CA ALA A 192 -13.48 -14.00 -3.61
C ALA A 192 -13.09 -13.26 -4.89
N HIS A 193 -14.04 -12.54 -5.47
CA HIS A 193 -13.78 -11.58 -6.52
C HIS A 193 -13.89 -10.17 -5.91
N TYR A 194 -12.78 -9.45 -5.91
CA TYR A 194 -12.81 -8.06 -5.49
C TYR A 194 -13.58 -7.23 -6.51
N THR A 195 -14.65 -6.61 -6.08
CA THR A 195 -15.45 -5.72 -6.94
C THR A 195 -14.76 -4.37 -7.03
N PRO A 196 -14.30 -3.92 -8.22
CA PRO A 196 -13.69 -2.61 -8.36
C PRO A 196 -14.63 -1.49 -7.90
N ARG A 197 -14.07 -0.48 -7.24
CA ARG A 197 -14.81 0.65 -6.66
C ARG A 197 -15.81 1.27 -7.64
N ALA A 198 -15.44 1.41 -8.91
CA ALA A 198 -16.32 1.95 -9.94
C ALA A 198 -17.64 1.16 -10.13
N TYR A 199 -17.62 -0.17 -9.92
CA TYR A 199 -18.85 -0.99 -9.95
C TYR A 199 -19.65 -0.84 -8.67
N VAL A 200 -18.97 -0.76 -7.51
CA VAL A 200 -19.62 -0.52 -6.22
C VAL A 200 -20.35 0.84 -6.27
N GLU A 201 -19.69 1.89 -6.72
CA GLU A 201 -20.28 3.22 -6.84
C GLU A 201 -21.48 3.25 -7.80
N ARG A 202 -21.44 2.53 -8.93
CA ARG A 202 -22.58 2.41 -9.85
C ARG A 202 -23.79 1.72 -9.25
N LEU A 203 -23.58 0.83 -8.28
CA LEU A 203 -24.67 0.14 -7.58
C LEU A 203 -25.19 0.96 -6.41
N VAL A 204 -24.30 1.56 -5.63
CA VAL A 204 -24.63 2.23 -4.36
C VAL A 204 -25.20 3.63 -4.59
N MET A 205 -24.59 4.41 -5.48
CA MET A 205 -25.03 5.81 -5.71
C MET A 205 -26.49 5.93 -6.17
N PRO A 206 -27.02 5.11 -7.10
CA PRO A 206 -28.43 5.19 -7.49
C PRO A 206 -29.40 4.66 -6.42
N THR A 207 -28.92 3.86 -5.45
CA THR A 207 -29.79 3.26 -4.43
C THR A 207 -29.87 4.06 -3.14
N LEU A 208 -28.97 5.04 -2.93
CA LEU A 208 -28.91 5.89 -1.75
C LEU A 208 -29.41 7.31 -1.97
N ILE A 209 -29.86 7.65 -3.19
CA ILE A 209 -30.49 8.91 -3.58
C ILE A 209 -31.98 8.67 -3.85
#